data_7713a1f146bcb2c3828d6c0e8c807615
#
_entry.id   7713a1f146bcb2c3828d6c0e8c807615
#
_cell.length_a   1.000
_cell.length_b   1.000
_cell.length_c   1.000
_cell.angle_alpha   90.00
_cell.angle_beta   90.00
_cell.angle_gamma   90.00
#
_symmetry.space_group_name_H-M   'P 1'
#
loop_
_entity.id
_entity.type
_entity.pdbx_description
1 polymer ?
#
loop_
_entity_poly.entity_id
_entity_poly.type
_entity_poly.pdbx_seq_one_letter_code
_entity_poly.pdbx_strand_id
1 'polypeptide(L)'
;MRAMIFAAGLGTRLKPITDKMPKALVEVGGKTLLERQIEELKTAGFNEIVINIHHFAQMIRDYLAANGNFGADIYLSDESDELKDTGGGIKQASSLLDDGEPFLVHNVDILSNLNLNDLYDYHLSHAISNDTPLATIVVSPRKTFRYFLFDRDNNLVGWMNEQTGEVKTPFKELAKSAMNNMKRRENGSRECDFDVDKFLFSNNLSKYAFAGMHVMSPYVITLMQGWPNKFSIVDFYLQNCDKFNIRAYVKDDLKLVDVGKLQTLQEAEEFVK
;
A
#
# COMPACT_ATOMS: atom_id res chain seq x y z
N MET A 1 -8.53 -15.77 8.68
CA MET A 1 -7.63 -15.01 7.77
C MET A 1 -6.97 -13.89 8.56
N ARG A 2 -5.73 -13.57 8.24
CA ARG A 2 -4.91 -12.58 8.95
C ARG A 2 -4.74 -11.31 8.14
N ALA A 3 -4.76 -10.15 8.80
CA ALA A 3 -4.51 -8.87 8.17
C ALA A 3 -3.56 -8.00 8.99
N MET A 4 -2.92 -7.03 8.33
CA MET A 4 -2.14 -5.98 8.98
C MET A 4 -2.71 -4.61 8.64
N ILE A 5 -2.89 -3.76 9.65
CA ILE A 5 -3.25 -2.35 9.50
C ILE A 5 -1.99 -1.50 9.70
N PHE A 6 -1.64 -0.67 8.72
CA PHE A 6 -0.59 0.33 8.87
C PHE A 6 -1.11 1.56 9.62
N ALA A 7 -0.78 1.66 10.92
CA ALA A 7 -1.18 2.75 11.81
C ALA A 7 0.00 3.57 12.39
N ALA A 8 1.26 3.20 12.08
CA ALA A 8 2.46 3.86 12.59
C ALA A 8 2.77 5.23 11.97
N GLY A 9 2.00 5.68 10.98
CA GLY A 9 2.24 6.92 10.25
C GLY A 9 2.11 8.18 11.11
N LEU A 10 3.04 9.13 10.95
CA LEU A 10 3.07 10.39 11.73
C LEU A 10 1.91 11.36 11.44
N GLY A 11 1.21 11.19 10.32
CA GLY A 11 0.06 12.02 9.97
C GLY A 11 0.37 13.52 9.76
N THR A 12 1.60 13.91 9.42
CA THR A 12 2.07 15.31 9.39
C THR A 12 1.23 16.26 8.56
N ARG A 13 0.52 15.73 7.53
CA ARG A 13 -0.36 16.53 6.65
C ARG A 13 -1.74 16.82 7.25
N LEU A 14 -2.09 16.17 8.38
CA LEU A 14 -3.33 16.37 9.15
C LEU A 14 -3.16 17.31 10.35
N LYS A 15 -1.98 17.92 10.52
CA LYS A 15 -1.78 18.93 11.56
C LYS A 15 -2.78 20.08 11.41
N PRO A 16 -3.31 20.63 12.54
CA PRO A 16 -2.87 20.41 13.93
C PRO A 16 -3.54 19.21 14.64
N ILE A 17 -4.43 18.45 14.02
CA ILE A 17 -5.14 17.34 14.66
C ILE A 17 -4.13 16.31 15.18
N THR A 18 -3.18 15.92 14.33
CA THR A 18 -2.17 14.88 14.65
C THR A 18 -1.02 15.38 15.52
N ASP A 19 -1.06 16.62 16.00
CA ASP A 19 -0.18 17.09 17.09
C ASP A 19 -0.64 16.57 18.47
N LYS A 20 -1.90 16.08 18.58
CA LYS A 20 -2.52 15.66 19.84
C LYS A 20 -2.92 14.20 19.89
N MET A 21 -3.01 13.51 18.73
CA MET A 21 -3.42 12.11 18.63
C MET A 21 -2.82 11.45 17.39
N PRO A 22 -2.72 10.10 17.38
CA PRO A 22 -2.26 9.40 16.18
C PRO A 22 -3.32 9.52 15.06
N LYS A 23 -2.88 9.52 13.81
CA LYS A 23 -3.77 9.56 12.64
C LYS A 23 -4.86 8.49 12.69
N ALA A 24 -4.54 7.31 13.18
CA ALA A 24 -5.45 6.18 13.29
C ALA A 24 -6.70 6.47 14.17
N LEU A 25 -6.58 7.42 15.10
CA LEU A 25 -7.68 7.81 15.98
C LEU A 25 -8.42 9.07 15.50
N VAL A 26 -8.12 9.60 14.32
CA VAL A 26 -8.93 10.67 13.71
C VAL A 26 -10.31 10.09 13.35
N GLU A 27 -11.35 10.83 13.74
CA GLU A 27 -12.73 10.43 13.50
C GLU A 27 -13.25 10.89 12.15
N VAL A 28 -14.05 10.04 11.51
CA VAL A 28 -14.82 10.28 10.30
C VAL A 28 -16.19 9.65 10.47
N GLY A 29 -17.27 10.43 10.37
CA GLY A 29 -18.63 9.93 10.56
C GLY A 29 -18.85 9.28 11.94
N GLY A 30 -18.27 9.87 13.01
CA GLY A 30 -18.44 9.41 14.39
C GLY A 30 -17.68 8.13 14.77
N LYS A 31 -16.81 7.61 13.90
CA LYS A 31 -15.92 6.48 14.19
C LYS A 31 -14.49 6.82 13.82
N THR A 32 -13.52 6.31 14.59
CA THR A 32 -12.10 6.47 14.25
C THR A 32 -11.76 5.70 12.96
N LEU A 33 -10.71 6.14 12.27
CA LEU A 33 -10.18 5.41 11.10
C LEU A 33 -9.81 3.97 11.48
N LEU A 34 -9.23 3.78 12.66
CA LEU A 34 -8.83 2.45 13.14
C LEU A 34 -10.04 1.54 13.39
N GLU A 35 -11.10 2.06 14.05
CA GLU A 35 -12.34 1.32 14.27
C GLU A 35 -12.96 0.87 12.95
N ARG A 36 -13.06 1.77 11.96
CA ARG A 36 -13.61 1.46 10.64
C ARG A 36 -12.85 0.34 9.96
N GLN A 37 -11.50 0.40 9.99
CA GLN A 37 -10.67 -0.64 9.38
C GLN A 37 -10.82 -1.99 10.08
N ILE A 38 -10.89 -2.01 11.42
CA ILE A 38 -11.10 -3.25 12.16
C ILE A 38 -12.48 -3.84 11.83
N GLU A 39 -13.55 -3.03 11.79
CA GLU A 39 -14.90 -3.50 11.46
C GLU A 39 -14.98 -4.03 10.02
N GLU A 40 -14.37 -3.34 9.06
CA GLU A 40 -14.31 -3.76 7.66
C GLU A 40 -13.58 -5.10 7.50
N LEU A 41 -12.41 -5.23 8.11
CA LEU A 41 -11.63 -6.47 8.09
C LEU A 41 -12.41 -7.62 8.73
N LYS A 42 -13.05 -7.41 9.88
CA LYS A 42 -13.88 -8.42 10.53
C LYS A 42 -15.05 -8.85 9.66
N THR A 43 -15.73 -7.90 9.03
CA THR A 43 -16.86 -8.20 8.12
C THR A 43 -16.40 -9.07 6.95
N ALA A 44 -15.17 -8.88 6.48
CA ALA A 44 -14.54 -9.72 5.46
C ALA A 44 -13.92 -11.02 6.02
N GLY A 45 -14.05 -11.31 7.33
CA GLY A 45 -13.57 -12.54 7.95
C GLY A 45 -12.11 -12.53 8.40
N PHE A 46 -11.44 -11.38 8.39
CA PHE A 46 -10.10 -11.21 8.96
C PHE A 46 -10.22 -10.92 10.47
N ASN A 47 -10.17 -11.95 11.29
CA ASN A 47 -10.35 -11.82 12.75
C ASN A 47 -9.05 -11.68 13.51
N GLU A 48 -7.91 -12.08 12.93
CA GLU A 48 -6.57 -11.87 13.47
C GLU A 48 -5.95 -10.66 12.79
N ILE A 49 -5.77 -9.58 13.55
CA ILE A 49 -5.34 -8.29 13.00
C ILE A 49 -4.07 -7.82 13.68
N VAL A 50 -3.01 -7.66 12.91
CA VAL A 50 -1.75 -7.05 13.36
C VAL A 50 -1.83 -5.55 13.09
N ILE A 51 -1.53 -4.72 14.09
CA ILE A 51 -1.51 -3.25 13.95
C ILE A 51 -0.13 -2.76 14.31
N ASN A 52 0.58 -2.11 13.38
CA ASN A 52 1.82 -1.44 13.75
C ASN A 52 1.53 -0.08 14.38
N ILE A 53 2.26 0.22 15.44
CA ILE A 53 2.10 1.45 16.23
C ILE A 53 3.45 2.13 16.40
N HIS A 54 3.45 3.48 16.45
CA HIS A 54 4.64 4.28 16.65
C HIS A 54 4.31 5.52 17.50
N HIS A 55 4.08 6.66 16.87
CA HIS A 55 3.75 7.92 17.55
C HIS A 55 2.40 7.83 18.27
N PHE A 56 2.34 8.26 19.54
CA PHE A 56 1.17 8.08 20.41
C PHE A 56 0.72 6.62 20.58
N ALA A 57 1.66 5.67 20.59
CA ALA A 57 1.37 4.24 20.70
C ALA A 57 0.47 3.90 21.88
N GLN A 58 0.64 4.56 23.04
CA GLN A 58 -0.18 4.33 24.23
C GLN A 58 -1.66 4.71 24.00
N MET A 59 -1.94 5.77 23.25
CA MET A 59 -3.33 6.15 22.94
C MET A 59 -4.05 5.07 22.13
N ILE A 60 -3.34 4.42 21.17
CA ILE A 60 -3.91 3.31 20.41
C ILE A 60 -4.18 2.11 21.32
N ARG A 61 -3.23 1.78 22.21
CA ARG A 61 -3.41 0.67 23.20
C ARG A 61 -4.62 0.91 24.08
N ASP A 62 -4.75 2.10 24.65
CA ASP A 62 -5.84 2.48 25.54
C ASP A 62 -7.19 2.45 24.82
N TYR A 63 -7.21 2.95 23.57
CA TYR A 63 -8.40 2.95 22.72
C TYR A 63 -8.88 1.52 22.41
N LEU A 64 -7.98 0.65 22.00
CA LEU A 64 -8.29 -0.76 21.73
C LEU A 64 -8.82 -1.47 22.98
N ALA A 65 -8.12 -1.30 24.12
CA ALA A 65 -8.54 -1.91 25.39
C ALA A 65 -9.91 -1.42 25.86
N ALA A 66 -10.17 -0.10 25.78
CA ALA A 66 -11.43 0.50 26.15
C ALA A 66 -12.63 -0.01 25.33
N ASN A 67 -12.37 -0.44 24.07
CA ASN A 67 -13.37 -0.97 23.15
C ASN A 67 -13.35 -2.51 23.02
N GLY A 68 -12.66 -3.23 23.96
CA GLY A 68 -12.60 -4.69 23.95
C GLY A 68 -12.04 -5.25 22.64
N ASN A 69 -11.04 -4.55 22.05
CA ASN A 69 -10.45 -4.86 20.75
C ASN A 69 -11.49 -5.02 19.62
N PHE A 70 -12.65 -4.43 19.76
CA PHE A 70 -13.79 -4.59 18.85
C PHE A 70 -14.18 -6.07 18.61
N GLY A 71 -13.83 -6.97 19.53
CA GLY A 71 -14.05 -8.41 19.42
C GLY A 71 -13.22 -9.09 18.34
N ALA A 72 -12.04 -8.55 18.01
CA ALA A 72 -11.04 -9.17 17.14
C ALA A 72 -9.81 -9.60 17.97
N ASP A 73 -9.03 -10.53 17.44
CA ASP A 73 -7.73 -10.91 17.98
C ASP A 73 -6.67 -9.92 17.49
N ILE A 74 -6.39 -8.89 18.29
CA ILE A 74 -5.47 -7.80 17.94
C ILE A 74 -4.08 -8.08 18.49
N TYR A 75 -3.10 -8.00 17.60
CA TYR A 75 -1.66 -8.08 17.90
C TYR A 75 -0.99 -6.75 17.56
N LEU A 76 -0.13 -6.24 18.45
CA LEU A 76 0.54 -4.95 18.23
C LEU A 76 2.00 -5.15 17.87
N SER A 77 2.42 -4.59 16.73
CA SER A 77 3.82 -4.47 16.31
C SER A 77 4.31 -3.07 16.68
N ASP A 78 5.13 -2.97 17.73
CA ASP A 78 5.58 -1.69 18.29
C ASP A 78 6.84 -1.19 17.58
N GLU A 79 6.74 -0.05 16.92
CA GLU A 79 7.84 0.66 16.23
C GLU A 79 8.25 1.93 17.00
N SER A 80 7.93 2.04 18.29
CA SER A 80 8.16 3.27 19.09
C SER A 80 9.63 3.68 19.17
N ASP A 81 10.56 2.76 19.00
CA ASP A 81 12.00 3.01 18.95
C ASP A 81 12.45 3.70 17.65
N GLU A 82 11.87 3.29 16.51
CA GLU A 82 12.18 3.82 15.20
C GLU A 82 11.08 3.47 14.21
N LEU A 83 10.58 4.47 13.45
CA LEU A 83 9.65 4.24 12.35
C LEU A 83 10.33 3.45 11.21
N LYS A 84 9.80 2.27 10.88
CA LYS A 84 10.45 1.31 9.98
C LYS A 84 10.09 1.50 8.49
N ASP A 85 9.18 2.44 8.15
CA ASP A 85 8.57 2.54 6.83
C ASP A 85 7.74 1.28 6.50
N THR A 86 7.08 1.25 5.34
CA THR A 86 6.05 0.24 5.02
C THR A 86 6.59 -1.18 4.90
N GLY A 87 7.72 -1.39 4.24
CA GLY A 87 8.34 -2.72 4.12
C GLY A 87 8.99 -3.17 5.43
N GLY A 88 9.68 -2.26 6.12
CA GLY A 88 10.29 -2.56 7.43
C GLY A 88 9.26 -2.85 8.51
N GLY A 89 8.07 -2.21 8.46
CA GLY A 89 6.95 -2.50 9.35
C GLY A 89 6.42 -3.93 9.18
N ILE A 90 6.28 -4.42 7.94
CA ILE A 90 5.91 -5.83 7.69
C ILE A 90 7.01 -6.76 8.20
N LYS A 91 8.28 -6.45 7.92
CA LYS A 91 9.41 -7.25 8.41
C LYS A 91 9.41 -7.35 9.94
N GLN A 92 9.17 -6.24 10.64
CA GLN A 92 9.10 -6.24 12.12
C GLN A 92 7.92 -7.06 12.64
N ALA A 93 6.78 -7.01 11.95
CA ALA A 93 5.58 -7.76 12.29
C ALA A 93 5.63 -9.23 11.84
N SER A 94 6.71 -9.70 11.22
CA SER A 94 6.78 -11.00 10.53
C SER A 94 6.37 -12.18 11.42
N SER A 95 6.82 -12.24 12.68
CA SER A 95 6.46 -13.31 13.62
C SER A 95 4.97 -13.32 14.01
N LEU A 96 4.27 -12.21 13.82
CA LEU A 96 2.84 -12.07 14.07
C LEU A 96 2.02 -12.35 12.80
N LEU A 97 2.64 -12.28 11.61
CA LEU A 97 2.01 -12.46 10.31
C LEU A 97 2.19 -13.86 9.74
N ASP A 98 3.24 -14.57 10.15
CA ASP A 98 3.64 -15.86 9.58
C ASP A 98 2.84 -17.02 10.21
N ASP A 99 1.74 -17.39 9.56
CA ASP A 99 0.97 -18.60 9.86
C ASP A 99 0.96 -19.59 8.68
N GLY A 100 1.77 -19.31 7.66
CA GLY A 100 1.86 -20.11 6.43
C GLY A 100 0.82 -19.77 5.37
N GLU A 101 -0.13 -18.86 5.66
CA GLU A 101 -1.18 -18.42 4.75
C GLU A 101 -0.92 -17.00 4.24
N PRO A 102 -1.47 -16.60 3.09
CA PRO A 102 -1.44 -15.21 2.64
C PRO A 102 -2.12 -14.28 3.62
N PHE A 103 -1.62 -13.05 3.72
CA PHE A 103 -2.18 -12.02 4.59
C PHE A 103 -2.47 -10.73 3.84
N LEU A 104 -3.52 -10.02 4.27
CA LEU A 104 -3.90 -8.71 3.74
C LEU A 104 -3.13 -7.62 4.49
N VAL A 105 -2.68 -6.59 3.77
CA VAL A 105 -2.14 -5.34 4.35
C VAL A 105 -3.00 -4.17 3.91
N HIS A 106 -3.38 -3.31 4.84
CA HIS A 106 -4.26 -2.18 4.61
C HIS A 106 -3.76 -0.92 5.32
N ASN A 107 -3.70 0.20 4.61
CA ASN A 107 -3.40 1.49 5.23
C ASN A 107 -4.61 1.98 6.03
N VAL A 108 -4.42 2.39 7.29
CA VAL A 108 -5.50 2.84 8.18
C VAL A 108 -6.27 4.05 7.66
N ASP A 109 -5.67 4.83 6.79
CA ASP A 109 -6.21 6.09 6.26
C ASP A 109 -6.93 5.97 4.92
N ILE A 110 -7.11 4.77 4.41
CA ILE A 110 -7.82 4.52 3.17
C ILE A 110 -9.25 4.07 3.46
N LEU A 111 -10.21 4.81 2.95
CA LEU A 111 -11.61 4.39 2.88
C LEU A 111 -11.93 4.01 1.43
N SER A 112 -12.58 2.88 1.18
CA SER A 112 -12.88 2.43 -0.17
C SER A 112 -14.16 1.62 -0.27
N ASN A 113 -14.63 1.40 -1.51
CA ASN A 113 -15.71 0.47 -1.82
C ASN A 113 -15.20 -0.92 -2.23
N LEU A 114 -13.95 -1.24 -1.91
CA LEU A 114 -13.36 -2.52 -2.28
C LEU A 114 -13.98 -3.66 -1.46
N ASN A 115 -14.35 -4.73 -2.13
CA ASN A 115 -14.63 -5.99 -1.45
C ASN A 115 -13.29 -6.70 -1.16
N LEU A 116 -12.92 -6.80 0.11
CA LEU A 116 -11.65 -7.39 0.53
C LEU A 116 -11.61 -8.92 0.28
N ASN A 117 -12.77 -9.60 0.29
CA ASN A 117 -12.84 -11.02 -0.05
C ASN A 117 -12.52 -11.24 -1.52
N ASP A 118 -13.08 -10.41 -2.43
CA ASP A 118 -12.78 -10.53 -3.87
C ASP A 118 -11.28 -10.37 -4.15
N LEU A 119 -10.61 -9.46 -3.44
CA LEU A 119 -9.16 -9.28 -3.53
C LEU A 119 -8.40 -10.51 -3.04
N TYR A 120 -8.79 -11.04 -1.88
CA TYR A 120 -8.13 -12.21 -1.29
C TYR A 120 -8.32 -13.45 -2.14
N ASP A 121 -9.54 -13.70 -2.62
CA ASP A 121 -9.88 -14.80 -3.51
C ASP A 121 -9.16 -14.69 -4.86
N TYR A 122 -9.02 -13.47 -5.39
CA TYR A 122 -8.22 -13.23 -6.59
C TYR A 122 -6.76 -13.66 -6.38
N HIS A 123 -6.16 -13.30 -5.25
CA HIS A 123 -4.79 -13.72 -4.92
C HIS A 123 -4.69 -15.25 -4.84
N LEU A 124 -5.62 -15.92 -4.15
CA LEU A 124 -5.64 -17.36 -3.99
C LEU A 124 -5.88 -18.08 -5.32
N SER A 125 -6.71 -17.56 -6.20
CA SER A 125 -7.01 -18.18 -7.50
C SER A 125 -5.78 -18.30 -8.40
N HIS A 126 -4.82 -17.39 -8.26
CA HIS A 126 -3.54 -17.43 -8.96
C HIS A 126 -2.50 -18.31 -8.24
N ALA A 127 -2.71 -18.64 -6.95
CA ALA A 127 -1.84 -19.55 -6.21
C ALA A 127 -2.03 -21.03 -6.58
N ILE A 128 -3.15 -21.38 -7.20
CA ILE A 128 -3.48 -22.78 -7.62
C ILE A 128 -2.72 -23.17 -8.90
N SER A 129 -2.38 -22.22 -9.74
CA SER A 129 -1.46 -22.43 -10.87
C SER A 129 -0.03 -22.34 -10.35
N ASN A 130 0.94 -23.02 -10.98
CA ASN A 130 2.37 -22.95 -10.60
C ASN A 130 2.99 -21.53 -10.65
N ASP A 131 2.17 -20.50 -10.53
CA ASP A 131 2.43 -19.08 -10.70
C ASP A 131 1.92 -18.27 -9.48
N THR A 132 2.13 -18.80 -8.27
CA THR A 132 1.73 -18.13 -7.03
C THR A 132 2.32 -16.72 -6.96
N PRO A 133 1.49 -15.66 -6.95
CA PRO A 133 2.01 -14.31 -6.86
C PRO A 133 2.67 -14.07 -5.51
N LEU A 134 3.80 -13.38 -5.52
CA LEU A 134 4.44 -12.90 -4.29
C LEU A 134 3.56 -11.88 -3.58
N ALA A 135 2.89 -11.04 -4.35
CA ALA A 135 1.88 -10.10 -3.88
C ALA A 135 0.85 -9.79 -4.96
N THR A 136 -0.36 -9.45 -4.53
CA THR A 136 -1.41 -8.87 -5.35
C THR A 136 -1.71 -7.47 -4.82
N ILE A 137 -1.50 -6.43 -5.63
CA ILE A 137 -1.65 -5.03 -5.23
C ILE A 137 -2.90 -4.40 -5.85
N VAL A 138 -3.71 -3.74 -5.03
CA VAL A 138 -4.89 -3.02 -5.52
C VAL A 138 -4.46 -1.75 -6.20
N VAL A 139 -4.91 -1.57 -7.42
CA VAL A 139 -4.59 -0.42 -8.24
C VAL A 139 -5.82 0.10 -8.99
N SER A 140 -5.79 1.38 -9.36
CA SER A 140 -6.87 2.00 -10.13
C SER A 140 -6.32 3.07 -11.10
N PRO A 141 -7.11 3.45 -12.14
CA PRO A 141 -6.69 4.49 -13.11
C PRO A 141 -6.81 5.92 -12.56
N ARG A 142 -6.97 6.11 -11.23
CA ARG A 142 -7.08 7.44 -10.61
C ARG A 142 -5.87 8.31 -10.92
N LYS A 143 -6.07 9.61 -11.04
CA LYS A 143 -4.99 10.56 -11.30
C LYS A 143 -4.10 10.75 -10.08
N THR A 144 -2.80 10.65 -10.31
CA THR A 144 -1.70 10.90 -9.35
C THR A 144 -0.46 11.27 -10.15
N PHE A 145 0.67 11.54 -9.48
CA PHE A 145 1.98 11.70 -10.14
C PHE A 145 2.82 10.42 -10.08
N ARG A 146 2.46 9.46 -9.24
CA ARG A 146 3.22 8.23 -8.99
C ARG A 146 2.40 7.03 -9.36
N TYR A 147 2.91 6.24 -10.32
CA TYR A 147 2.23 5.07 -10.83
C TYR A 147 3.13 3.85 -10.77
N PHE A 148 2.54 2.69 -10.52
CA PHE A 148 3.15 1.44 -10.90
C PHE A 148 2.92 1.17 -12.39
N LEU A 149 3.89 0.49 -13.02
CA LEU A 149 3.86 0.08 -14.41
C LEU A 149 3.66 -1.43 -14.49
N PHE A 150 2.73 -1.84 -15.32
CA PHE A 150 2.37 -3.23 -15.52
C PHE A 150 2.47 -3.61 -16.98
N ASP A 151 2.84 -4.88 -17.23
CA ASP A 151 2.79 -5.49 -18.55
C ASP A 151 1.34 -5.86 -18.94
N ARG A 152 1.18 -6.52 -20.10
CA ARG A 152 -0.13 -6.96 -20.63
C ARG A 152 -0.82 -8.01 -19.77
N ASP A 153 -0.06 -8.74 -18.97
CA ASP A 153 -0.56 -9.80 -18.08
C ASP A 153 -0.79 -9.30 -16.66
N ASN A 154 -0.75 -7.96 -16.46
CA ASN A 154 -0.87 -7.28 -15.17
C ASN A 154 0.24 -7.63 -14.17
N ASN A 155 1.43 -8.00 -14.62
CA ASN A 155 2.59 -8.17 -13.75
C ASN A 155 3.32 -6.84 -13.60
N LEU A 156 3.78 -6.54 -12.40
CA LEU A 156 4.54 -5.34 -12.09
C LEU A 156 5.89 -5.38 -12.81
N VAL A 157 6.21 -4.33 -13.56
CA VAL A 157 7.49 -4.19 -14.27
C VAL A 157 8.25 -2.92 -13.91
N GLY A 158 7.64 -2.00 -13.17
CA GLY A 158 8.29 -0.76 -12.78
C GLY A 158 7.39 0.21 -12.04
N TRP A 159 7.93 1.39 -11.84
CA TRP A 159 7.27 2.54 -11.24
C TRP A 159 7.71 3.80 -11.96
N MET A 160 6.84 4.79 -12.03
CA MET A 160 7.16 6.08 -12.62
C MET A 160 6.60 7.25 -11.82
N ASN A 161 7.27 8.40 -11.95
CA ASN A 161 6.75 9.69 -11.53
C ASN A 161 6.56 10.58 -12.77
N GLU A 162 5.33 10.85 -13.14
CA GLU A 162 5.00 11.67 -14.32
C GLU A 162 5.50 13.11 -14.23
N GLN A 163 5.57 13.67 -13.03
CA GLN A 163 6.01 15.06 -12.83
C GLN A 163 7.51 15.23 -13.08
N THR A 164 8.31 14.21 -12.74
CA THR A 164 9.78 14.27 -12.87
C THR A 164 10.32 13.50 -14.08
N GLY A 165 9.49 12.63 -14.69
CA GLY A 165 9.93 11.69 -15.72
C GLY A 165 10.78 10.53 -15.17
N GLU A 166 10.90 10.39 -13.83
CA GLU A 166 11.66 9.31 -13.22
C GLU A 166 10.95 7.96 -13.44
N VAL A 167 11.70 6.98 -13.93
CA VAL A 167 11.25 5.58 -14.07
C VAL A 167 12.21 4.67 -13.30
N LYS A 168 11.66 3.80 -12.44
CA LYS A 168 12.39 2.78 -11.69
C LYS A 168 11.94 1.41 -12.17
N THR A 169 12.87 0.57 -12.60
CA THR A 169 12.59 -0.78 -13.09
C THR A 169 13.84 -1.64 -13.01
N PRO A 170 13.75 -2.94 -12.65
CA PRO A 170 14.87 -3.87 -12.74
C PRO A 170 15.12 -4.37 -14.19
N PHE A 171 14.17 -4.18 -15.10
CA PHE A 171 14.25 -4.64 -16.48
C PHE A 171 15.12 -3.71 -17.33
N LYS A 172 16.29 -4.20 -17.76
CA LYS A 172 17.32 -3.40 -18.46
C LYS A 172 16.80 -2.72 -19.72
N GLU A 173 16.01 -3.43 -20.53
CA GLU A 173 15.48 -2.87 -21.78
C GLU A 173 14.45 -1.76 -21.50
N LEU A 174 13.62 -1.93 -20.48
CA LEU A 174 12.68 -0.90 -20.07
C LEU A 174 13.39 0.34 -19.52
N ALA A 175 14.43 0.15 -18.70
CA ALA A 175 15.27 1.26 -18.21
C ALA A 175 15.94 2.03 -19.36
N LYS A 176 16.46 1.32 -20.36
CA LYS A 176 17.04 1.92 -21.57
C LYS A 176 16.00 2.69 -22.40
N SER A 177 14.79 2.11 -22.55
CA SER A 177 13.67 2.77 -23.22
C SER A 177 13.29 4.08 -22.52
N ALA A 178 13.23 4.08 -21.17
CA ALA A 178 12.94 5.28 -20.39
C ALA A 178 14.01 6.37 -20.59
N MET A 179 15.31 5.99 -20.57
CA MET A 179 16.40 6.93 -20.83
C MET A 179 16.31 7.55 -22.23
N ASN A 180 15.98 6.75 -23.24
CA ASN A 180 15.83 7.23 -24.63
C ASN A 180 14.60 8.14 -24.82
N ASN A 181 13.60 8.02 -23.96
CA ASN A 181 12.40 8.86 -24.01
C ASN A 181 12.60 10.22 -23.28
N MET A 182 13.67 10.38 -22.50
CA MET A 182 14.04 11.65 -21.89
C MET A 182 14.64 12.58 -22.95
N LYS A 183 13.96 13.67 -23.29
CA LYS A 183 14.51 14.74 -24.13
C LYS A 183 15.04 15.85 -23.22
N ARG A 184 16.31 16.26 -23.46
CA ARG A 184 16.82 17.50 -22.88
C ARG A 184 16.15 18.68 -23.59
N ARG A 185 15.58 19.61 -22.82
CA ARG A 185 15.13 20.88 -23.41
C ARG A 185 16.31 21.67 -23.95
N GLU A 186 16.17 22.19 -25.15
CA GLU A 186 17.22 22.97 -25.84
C GLU A 186 17.64 24.25 -25.11
N ASN A 187 16.80 24.70 -24.16
CA ASN A 187 17.03 25.95 -23.39
C ASN A 187 17.92 25.80 -22.14
N GLY A 188 18.53 24.64 -21.92
CA GLY A 188 19.45 24.41 -20.78
C GLY A 188 18.75 24.28 -19.41
N SER A 189 17.41 24.29 -19.34
CA SER A 189 16.68 24.03 -18.11
C SER A 189 16.89 22.57 -17.64
N ARG A 190 16.89 22.35 -16.31
CA ARG A 190 17.00 20.99 -15.74
C ARG A 190 15.73 20.15 -15.90
N GLU A 191 14.68 20.70 -16.48
CA GLU A 191 13.43 20.01 -16.75
C GLU A 191 13.60 19.14 -18.00
N CYS A 192 13.35 17.85 -17.86
CA CYS A 192 13.30 16.89 -18.93
C CYS A 192 11.86 16.74 -19.42
N ASP A 193 11.65 16.79 -20.73
CA ASP A 193 10.37 16.39 -21.31
C ASP A 193 10.37 14.86 -21.43
N PHE A 194 9.52 14.20 -20.63
CA PHE A 194 9.27 12.78 -20.71
C PHE A 194 7.88 12.57 -21.32
N ASP A 195 7.85 11.95 -22.51
CA ASP A 195 6.60 11.63 -23.19
C ASP A 195 6.03 10.31 -22.65
N VAL A 196 5.14 10.45 -21.65
CA VAL A 196 4.55 9.32 -20.94
C VAL A 196 3.77 8.40 -21.87
N ASP A 197 2.93 8.96 -22.74
CA ASP A 197 2.03 8.16 -23.61
C ASP A 197 2.86 7.37 -24.64
N LYS A 198 3.85 8.00 -25.23
CA LYS A 198 4.79 7.33 -26.14
C LYS A 198 5.56 6.22 -25.43
N PHE A 199 6.03 6.47 -24.22
CA PHE A 199 6.77 5.48 -23.42
C PHE A 199 5.91 4.25 -23.13
N LEU A 200 4.69 4.46 -22.63
CA LEU A 200 3.75 3.39 -22.32
C LEU A 200 3.38 2.59 -23.56
N PHE A 201 3.01 3.28 -24.64
CA PHE A 201 2.63 2.64 -25.91
C PHE A 201 3.78 1.80 -26.49
N SER A 202 4.99 2.37 -26.57
CA SER A 202 6.17 1.70 -27.16
C SER A 202 6.61 0.46 -26.38
N ASN A 203 6.29 0.37 -25.09
CA ASN A 203 6.66 -0.76 -24.24
C ASN A 203 5.46 -1.65 -23.88
N ASN A 204 4.26 -1.39 -24.43
CA ASN A 204 3.02 -2.09 -24.15
C ASN A 204 2.69 -2.15 -22.63
N LEU A 205 2.78 -1.01 -21.97
CA LEU A 205 2.58 -0.90 -20.53
C LEU A 205 1.27 -0.21 -20.19
N SER A 206 0.69 -0.61 -19.06
CA SER A 206 -0.34 0.13 -18.35
C SER A 206 0.24 0.79 -17.11
N LYS A 207 -0.31 1.96 -16.73
CA LYS A 207 0.06 2.66 -15.50
C LYS A 207 -1.15 2.76 -14.59
N TYR A 208 -0.96 2.42 -13.32
CA TYR A 208 -2.02 2.49 -12.31
C TYR A 208 -1.51 3.07 -11.00
N ALA A 209 -2.40 3.74 -10.28
CA ALA A 209 -2.13 4.27 -8.95
C ALA A 209 -2.34 3.20 -7.88
N PHE A 210 -1.38 3.02 -6.99
CA PHE A 210 -1.51 2.12 -5.83
C PHE A 210 -2.59 2.64 -4.87
N ALA A 211 -3.44 1.74 -4.40
CA ALA A 211 -4.56 2.06 -3.52
C ALA A 211 -4.27 1.88 -2.02
N GLY A 212 -3.06 1.45 -1.64
CA GLY A 212 -2.71 1.24 -0.22
C GLY A 212 -3.22 -0.06 0.39
N MET A 213 -3.67 -1.00 -0.45
CA MET A 213 -4.15 -2.33 -0.06
C MET A 213 -3.47 -3.39 -0.91
N HIS A 214 -3.03 -4.48 -0.29
CA HIS A 214 -2.39 -5.59 -0.99
C HIS A 214 -2.49 -6.90 -0.20
N VAL A 215 -2.55 -8.03 -0.89
CA VAL A 215 -2.40 -9.37 -0.31
C VAL A 215 -1.00 -9.86 -0.61
N MET A 216 -0.36 -10.48 0.37
CA MET A 216 1.01 -10.97 0.26
C MET A 216 1.07 -12.46 0.59
N SER A 217 1.81 -13.22 -0.20
CA SER A 217 2.15 -14.60 0.12
C SER A 217 3.13 -14.67 1.31
N PRO A 218 3.08 -15.69 2.17
CA PRO A 218 3.93 -15.79 3.35
C PRO A 218 5.44 -15.80 2.99
N TYR A 219 5.78 -16.22 1.78
CA TYR A 219 7.18 -16.22 1.31
C TYR A 219 7.85 -14.83 1.32
N VAL A 220 7.07 -13.74 1.30
CA VAL A 220 7.63 -12.37 1.44
C VAL A 220 8.42 -12.21 2.73
N ILE A 221 7.96 -12.86 3.82
CA ILE A 221 8.62 -12.81 5.14
C ILE A 221 10.04 -13.37 5.04
N THR A 222 10.21 -14.50 4.37
CA THR A 222 11.54 -15.09 4.12
C THR A 222 12.44 -14.16 3.31
N LEU A 223 11.91 -13.57 2.23
CA LEU A 223 12.67 -12.63 1.40
C LEU A 223 13.07 -11.37 2.16
N MET A 224 12.21 -10.87 3.03
CA MET A 224 12.46 -9.65 3.81
C MET A 224 13.55 -9.83 4.87
N GLN A 225 13.93 -11.05 5.27
CA GLN A 225 15.00 -11.27 6.25
C GLN A 225 16.35 -10.68 5.80
N GLY A 226 16.64 -10.71 4.49
CA GLY A 226 17.83 -10.12 3.89
C GLY A 226 17.80 -8.59 3.72
N TRP A 227 16.66 -7.94 4.00
CA TRP A 227 16.51 -6.50 3.82
C TRP A 227 16.90 -5.70 5.07
N PRO A 228 17.21 -4.39 4.95
CA PRO A 228 17.41 -3.50 6.09
C PRO A 228 16.17 -3.50 7.02
N ASN A 229 16.33 -2.93 8.23
CA ASN A 229 15.19 -2.80 9.14
C ASN A 229 14.21 -1.70 8.73
N LYS A 230 14.63 -0.77 7.87
CA LYS A 230 13.82 0.34 7.38
C LYS A 230 13.89 0.41 5.86
N PHE A 231 12.76 0.19 5.20
CA PHE A 231 12.64 0.26 3.75
C PHE A 231 11.18 0.41 3.32
N SER A 232 10.98 0.94 2.11
CA SER A 232 9.67 1.07 1.49
C SER A 232 9.22 -0.26 0.87
N ILE A 233 7.93 -0.60 1.00
CA ILE A 233 7.35 -1.73 0.29
C ILE A 233 7.43 -1.58 -1.24
N VAL A 234 7.39 -0.34 -1.72
CA VAL A 234 7.56 -0.05 -3.17
C VAL A 234 8.93 -0.48 -3.65
N ASP A 235 10.00 -0.15 -2.90
CA ASP A 235 11.36 -0.55 -3.26
C ASP A 235 11.53 -2.06 -3.20
N PHE A 236 10.89 -2.73 -2.21
CA PHE A 236 10.87 -4.19 -2.13
C PHE A 236 10.22 -4.81 -3.38
N TYR A 237 9.08 -4.31 -3.80
CA TYR A 237 8.41 -4.78 -5.00
C TYR A 237 9.27 -4.59 -6.26
N LEU A 238 9.85 -3.42 -6.43
CA LEU A 238 10.68 -3.11 -7.61
C LEU A 238 11.97 -3.92 -7.68
N GLN A 239 12.55 -4.35 -6.56
CA GLN A 239 13.74 -5.19 -6.56
C GLN A 239 13.43 -6.69 -6.72
N ASN A 240 12.16 -7.07 -6.67
CA ASN A 240 11.76 -8.47 -6.75
C ASN A 240 10.84 -8.79 -7.94
N CYS A 241 10.30 -7.78 -8.65
CA CYS A 241 9.34 -8.01 -9.73
C CYS A 241 9.94 -8.63 -11.01
N ASP A 242 11.26 -8.72 -11.12
CA ASP A 242 11.95 -9.45 -12.18
C ASP A 242 12.17 -10.95 -11.86
N LYS A 243 11.87 -11.35 -10.63
CA LYS A 243 12.09 -12.72 -10.12
C LYS A 243 10.80 -13.40 -9.68
N PHE A 244 9.82 -12.61 -9.26
CA PHE A 244 8.57 -13.07 -8.69
C PHE A 244 7.40 -12.29 -9.28
N ASN A 245 6.28 -12.95 -9.45
CA ASN A 245 5.06 -12.30 -9.91
C ASN A 245 4.48 -11.40 -8.80
N ILE A 246 4.37 -10.12 -9.11
CA ILE A 246 3.64 -9.14 -8.32
C ILE A 246 2.53 -8.61 -9.22
N ARG A 247 1.28 -8.95 -8.91
CA ARG A 247 0.15 -8.73 -9.82
C ARG A 247 -0.69 -7.54 -9.43
N ALA A 248 -1.23 -6.87 -10.45
CA ALA A 248 -2.27 -5.87 -10.24
C ALA A 248 -3.64 -6.54 -10.03
N TYR A 249 -4.36 -6.12 -9.01
CA TYR A 249 -5.82 -6.22 -8.96
C TYR A 249 -6.38 -4.87 -9.41
N VAL A 250 -6.72 -4.78 -10.69
CA VAL A 250 -7.20 -3.54 -11.30
C VAL A 250 -8.67 -3.35 -10.96
N LYS A 251 -9.01 -2.23 -10.31
CA LYS A 251 -10.37 -1.87 -9.93
C LYS A 251 -10.73 -0.52 -10.58
N ASP A 252 -11.38 -0.58 -11.75
CA ASP A 252 -11.70 0.62 -12.53
C ASP A 252 -12.75 1.51 -11.88
N ASP A 253 -13.70 0.93 -11.14
CA ASP A 253 -14.76 1.61 -10.41
C ASP A 253 -14.40 1.86 -8.92
N LEU A 254 -13.11 1.79 -8.57
CA LEU A 254 -12.66 2.04 -7.21
C LEU A 254 -12.98 3.47 -6.77
N LYS A 255 -13.86 3.58 -5.80
CA LYS A 255 -14.04 4.81 -5.04
C LYS A 255 -13.12 4.73 -3.84
N LEU A 256 -12.24 5.71 -3.68
CA LEU A 256 -11.22 5.73 -2.64
C LEU A 256 -11.02 7.14 -2.11
N VAL A 257 -10.99 7.28 -0.79
CA VAL A 257 -10.61 8.50 -0.08
C VAL A 257 -9.37 8.24 0.77
N ASP A 258 -8.26 8.95 0.48
CA ASP A 258 -7.07 9.00 1.33
C ASP A 258 -7.25 10.10 2.37
N VAL A 259 -7.55 9.71 3.60
CA VAL A 259 -7.72 10.63 4.75
C VAL A 259 -6.35 11.10 5.24
N GLY A 260 -5.55 11.63 4.32
CA GLY A 260 -4.18 12.07 4.59
C GLY A 260 -4.01 13.58 4.74
N LYS A 261 -5.05 14.38 4.48
CA LYS A 261 -5.01 15.84 4.49
C LYS A 261 -6.30 16.40 5.09
N LEU A 262 -6.25 17.61 5.67
CA LEU A 262 -7.46 18.26 6.21
C LEU A 262 -8.57 18.43 5.17
N GLN A 263 -8.20 18.69 3.91
CA GLN A 263 -9.16 18.86 2.81
C GLN A 263 -9.94 17.57 2.48
N THR A 264 -9.33 16.40 2.67
CA THR A 264 -9.97 15.11 2.38
C THR A 264 -10.84 14.59 3.54
N LEU A 265 -10.84 15.26 4.71
CA LEU A 265 -11.74 14.89 5.82
C LEU A 265 -13.20 15.09 5.46
N GLN A 266 -13.56 16.19 4.80
CA GLN A 266 -14.93 16.44 4.37
C GLN A 266 -15.40 15.42 3.32
N GLU A 267 -14.52 15.08 2.36
CA GLU A 267 -14.79 14.02 1.37
C GLU A 267 -15.01 12.67 2.06
N ALA A 268 -14.22 12.38 3.11
CA ALA A 268 -14.36 11.17 3.90
C ALA A 268 -15.68 11.12 4.67
N GLU A 269 -16.12 12.24 5.26
CA GLU A 269 -17.43 12.36 5.92
C GLU A 269 -18.60 12.09 4.96
N GLU A 270 -18.48 12.54 3.71
CA GLU A 270 -19.48 12.28 2.68
C GLU A 270 -19.46 10.83 2.19
N PHE A 271 -18.26 10.24 2.14
CA PHE A 271 -18.06 8.87 1.70
C PHE A 271 -18.70 7.83 2.62
N VAL A 272 -18.73 8.09 3.93
CA VAL A 272 -19.21 7.14 4.96
C VAL A 272 -20.69 7.31 5.33
N LYS A 273 -21.41 8.30 4.74
CA LYS A 273 -22.86 8.48 4.87
C LYS A 273 -23.63 7.48 4.04
#